data_c07cf22759e2f01487238271ca74d404
#
_entry.id   c07cf22759e2f01487238271ca74d404
#
_cell.length_a   1.000
_cell.length_b   1.000
_cell.length_c   1.000
_cell.angle_alpha   90.00
_cell.angle_beta   90.00
_cell.angle_gamma   90.00
#
_symmetry.space_group_name_H-M   'P 1'
#
loop_
_entity.id
_entity.type
_entity.pdbx_description
1 polymer ?
#
loop_
_entity_poly.entity_id
_entity_poly.type
_entity_poly.pdbx_seq_one_letter_code
_entity_poly.pdbx_strand_id
1 'polypeptide(L)'
;MVGTGGVGAAVAAVAKRRGFFERMTFADLDPARPHALVEREGDNRFAAAQVDASDRGSLVGLLRETEADAMLNAADPRFNPPLFEAAFEHGCTYLDMAMTLSDREGTKLGDLQFAQEEAWRERGLLALVGIGVEPGLSDVFARYAADHLFSEIDEVGVRDGADLVVEGYTFAPTFSIWTTIEECLNPPVIWERGRGWYTTEPFSEPEVFEFPEGIGPIECVNVEHEEVLLVPRWVDCNRVTFKYGLGEEFIDVLRTLHKLGLDSTEPVSVRGADVAPRDVVAAALPDPATLGDRMTGMTCAGTFVTGTGTDGKPRGTYLYHVVDNEQAMRDYGHQAVVLQTAFNPVVALELLAEGAWQGSGVLGPEAFPAEPFLELLADYGAPHGVAEHDT
;
A
#
# COMPACT_ATOMS: atom_id res chain seq x y z
N MET A 1 -12.67 -10.99 1.04
CA MET A 1 -12.09 -9.66 0.98
C MET A 1 -13.11 -8.63 1.47
N VAL A 2 -12.69 -7.63 2.23
CA VAL A 2 -13.53 -6.53 2.74
C VAL A 2 -13.05 -5.22 2.12
N GLY A 3 -13.99 -4.45 1.55
CA GLY A 3 -13.75 -3.24 0.76
C GLY A 3 -13.77 -3.51 -0.75
N THR A 4 -14.75 -2.91 -1.45
CA THR A 4 -14.92 -3.04 -2.91
C THR A 4 -14.81 -1.68 -3.62
N GLY A 5 -13.95 -0.80 -3.08
CA GLY A 5 -13.52 0.43 -3.73
C GLY A 5 -12.63 0.16 -4.96
N GLY A 6 -11.89 1.17 -5.39
CA GLY A 6 -11.01 1.06 -6.58
C GLY A 6 -10.06 -0.13 -6.52
N VAL A 7 -9.26 -0.22 -5.45
CA VAL A 7 -8.27 -1.31 -5.28
C VAL A 7 -8.96 -2.67 -5.14
N GLY A 8 -10.03 -2.76 -4.33
CA GLY A 8 -10.76 -4.02 -4.20
C GLY A 8 -11.39 -4.52 -5.50
N ALA A 9 -11.84 -3.60 -6.35
CA ALA A 9 -12.35 -3.93 -7.68
C ALA A 9 -11.21 -4.40 -8.63
N ALA A 10 -10.04 -3.78 -8.56
CA ALA A 10 -8.88 -4.20 -9.33
C ALA A 10 -8.34 -5.57 -8.87
N VAL A 11 -8.36 -5.85 -7.55
CA VAL A 11 -8.03 -7.18 -7.01
C VAL A 11 -8.92 -8.27 -7.65
N ALA A 12 -10.21 -8.03 -7.83
CA ALA A 12 -11.09 -8.98 -8.51
C ALA A 12 -10.68 -9.19 -9.99
N ALA A 13 -10.36 -8.10 -10.71
CA ALA A 13 -9.93 -8.16 -12.10
C ALA A 13 -8.59 -8.92 -12.30
N VAL A 14 -7.70 -8.82 -11.31
CA VAL A 14 -6.43 -9.58 -11.28
C VAL A 14 -6.70 -11.04 -10.89
N ALA A 15 -7.39 -11.29 -9.79
CA ALA A 15 -7.60 -12.61 -9.22
C ALA A 15 -8.36 -13.56 -10.16
N LYS A 16 -9.34 -13.07 -10.95
CA LYS A 16 -10.10 -13.91 -11.88
C LYS A 16 -9.23 -14.61 -12.93
N ARG A 17 -8.03 -14.09 -13.21
CA ARG A 17 -7.08 -14.66 -14.16
C ARG A 17 -6.25 -15.80 -13.58
N ARG A 18 -6.41 -16.06 -12.27
CA ARG A 18 -5.63 -17.04 -11.52
C ARG A 18 -6.48 -18.20 -11.03
N GLY A 19 -5.82 -19.31 -10.68
CA GLY A 19 -6.48 -20.57 -10.34
C GLY A 19 -6.22 -21.07 -8.91
N PHE A 20 -5.57 -20.30 -8.04
CA PHE A 20 -5.13 -20.75 -6.72
C PHE A 20 -6.23 -20.82 -5.66
N PHE A 21 -7.41 -20.27 -5.93
CA PHE A 21 -8.54 -20.22 -5.00
C PHE A 21 -9.79 -20.90 -5.56
N GLU A 22 -10.63 -21.44 -4.70
CA GLU A 22 -11.93 -22.03 -5.08
C GLU A 22 -13.05 -21.00 -5.05
N ARG A 23 -13.03 -20.10 -4.06
CA ARG A 23 -14.02 -19.04 -3.89
C ARG A 23 -13.37 -17.78 -3.31
N MET A 24 -13.83 -16.63 -3.79
CA MET A 24 -13.52 -15.32 -3.21
C MET A 24 -14.81 -14.53 -2.98
N THR A 25 -15.07 -14.17 -1.73
CA THR A 25 -16.24 -13.36 -1.35
C THR A 25 -15.82 -11.91 -1.18
N PHE A 26 -16.46 -11.02 -1.91
CA PHE A 26 -16.27 -9.58 -1.86
C PHE A 26 -17.36 -8.98 -0.97
N ALA A 27 -16.96 -8.20 0.05
CA ALA A 27 -17.87 -7.62 1.01
C ALA A 27 -17.66 -6.11 1.17
N ASP A 28 -18.74 -5.37 1.35
CA ASP A 28 -18.74 -3.92 1.53
C ASP A 28 -19.92 -3.51 2.42
N LEU A 29 -19.87 -2.31 2.99
CA LEU A 29 -20.98 -1.71 3.73
C LEU A 29 -22.19 -1.48 2.82
N ASP A 30 -21.93 -0.96 1.61
CA ASP A 30 -22.96 -0.80 0.56
C ASP A 30 -23.06 -2.11 -0.25
N PRO A 31 -24.13 -2.90 -0.07
CA PRO A 31 -24.28 -4.19 -0.75
C PRO A 31 -24.34 -4.07 -2.27
N ALA A 32 -24.68 -2.90 -2.81
CA ALA A 32 -24.74 -2.70 -4.26
C ALA A 32 -23.37 -2.81 -4.92
N ARG A 33 -22.29 -2.40 -4.21
CA ARG A 33 -20.92 -2.43 -4.74
C ARG A 33 -20.40 -3.84 -5.01
N PRO A 34 -20.37 -4.77 -4.04
CA PRO A 34 -19.87 -6.12 -4.29
C PRO A 34 -20.77 -6.89 -5.27
N HIS A 35 -22.09 -6.65 -5.30
CA HIS A 35 -22.97 -7.27 -6.30
C HIS A 35 -22.63 -6.79 -7.72
N ALA A 36 -22.47 -5.48 -7.93
CA ALA A 36 -22.10 -4.93 -9.23
C ALA A 36 -20.71 -5.42 -9.67
N LEU A 37 -19.77 -5.55 -8.72
CA LEU A 37 -18.43 -6.08 -8.97
C LEU A 37 -18.50 -7.53 -9.48
N VAL A 38 -19.17 -8.42 -8.75
CA VAL A 38 -19.30 -9.83 -9.11
C VAL A 38 -20.01 -10.01 -10.45
N GLU A 39 -21.08 -9.24 -10.73
CA GLU A 39 -21.79 -9.25 -12.01
C GLU A 39 -20.86 -8.79 -13.16
N ARG A 40 -20.11 -7.70 -12.95
CA ARG A 40 -19.18 -7.17 -13.95
C ARG A 40 -18.08 -8.18 -14.29
N GLU A 41 -17.47 -8.80 -13.26
CA GLU A 41 -16.38 -9.74 -13.47
C GLU A 41 -16.83 -11.08 -14.06
N GLY A 42 -18.05 -11.52 -13.78
CA GLY A 42 -18.68 -12.69 -14.38
C GLY A 42 -17.99 -14.02 -14.07
N ASP A 43 -17.20 -14.09 -12.99
CA ASP A 43 -16.54 -15.30 -12.53
C ASP A 43 -17.41 -16.04 -11.50
N ASN A 44 -17.71 -17.30 -11.74
CA ASN A 44 -18.57 -18.12 -10.87
C ASN A 44 -17.95 -18.47 -9.52
N ARG A 45 -16.65 -18.22 -9.33
CA ARG A 45 -15.95 -18.36 -8.06
C ARG A 45 -16.15 -17.14 -7.16
N PHE A 46 -16.67 -16.04 -7.69
CA PHE A 46 -16.90 -14.81 -6.95
C PHE A 46 -18.28 -14.78 -6.32
N ALA A 47 -18.34 -14.32 -5.08
CA ALA A 47 -19.58 -14.10 -4.34
C ALA A 47 -19.60 -12.69 -3.74
N ALA A 48 -20.80 -12.14 -3.54
CA ALA A 48 -21.02 -10.84 -2.92
C ALA A 48 -21.62 -11.00 -1.52
N ALA A 49 -21.20 -10.17 -0.58
CA ALA A 49 -21.75 -10.09 0.76
C ALA A 49 -21.86 -8.63 1.23
N GLN A 50 -22.69 -8.38 2.24
CA GLN A 50 -22.72 -7.12 2.95
C GLN A 50 -22.05 -7.29 4.31
N VAL A 51 -21.17 -6.35 4.69
CA VAL A 51 -20.56 -6.31 6.02
C VAL A 51 -20.22 -4.88 6.42
N ASP A 52 -20.41 -4.55 7.68
CA ASP A 52 -19.88 -3.34 8.29
C ASP A 52 -18.48 -3.63 8.84
N ALA A 53 -17.46 -3.01 8.27
CA ALA A 53 -16.07 -3.18 8.67
C ALA A 53 -15.79 -2.67 10.09
N SER A 54 -16.66 -1.86 10.68
CA SER A 54 -16.58 -1.43 12.07
C SER A 54 -17.19 -2.42 13.07
N ASP A 55 -18.00 -3.36 12.59
CA ASP A 55 -18.68 -4.36 13.43
C ASP A 55 -17.93 -5.71 13.39
N ARG A 56 -17.07 -5.91 14.37
CA ARG A 56 -16.32 -7.15 14.54
C ARG A 56 -17.21 -8.40 14.58
N GLY A 57 -18.41 -8.30 15.19
CA GLY A 57 -19.34 -9.43 15.28
C GLY A 57 -19.86 -9.86 13.90
N SER A 58 -20.23 -8.88 13.06
CA SER A 58 -20.63 -9.12 11.68
C SER A 58 -19.47 -9.68 10.84
N LEU A 59 -18.26 -9.18 11.01
CA LEU A 59 -17.06 -9.69 10.35
C LEU A 59 -16.80 -11.17 10.70
N VAL A 60 -16.80 -11.52 11.98
CA VAL A 60 -16.62 -12.92 12.43
C VAL A 60 -17.74 -13.82 11.92
N GLY A 61 -18.99 -13.30 11.88
CA GLY A 61 -20.12 -13.99 11.29
C GLY A 61 -19.90 -14.35 9.82
N LEU A 62 -19.48 -13.37 9.03
CA LEU A 62 -19.19 -13.54 7.60
C LEU A 62 -18.03 -14.54 7.37
N LEU A 63 -16.94 -14.44 8.13
CA LEU A 63 -15.80 -15.35 8.02
C LEU A 63 -16.21 -16.80 8.30
N ARG A 64 -17.08 -17.03 9.30
CA ARG A 64 -17.62 -18.37 9.63
C ARG A 64 -18.55 -18.88 8.54
N GLU A 65 -19.45 -18.04 8.03
CA GLU A 65 -20.40 -18.41 6.97
C GLU A 65 -19.68 -18.81 5.67
N THR A 66 -18.59 -18.11 5.37
CA THR A 66 -17.80 -18.36 4.15
C THR A 66 -16.70 -19.39 4.34
N GLU A 67 -16.48 -19.88 5.58
CA GLU A 67 -15.38 -20.79 5.94
C GLU A 67 -14.02 -20.25 5.41
N ALA A 68 -13.77 -18.95 5.64
CA ALA A 68 -12.64 -18.25 5.04
C ALA A 68 -11.29 -18.71 5.60
N ASP A 69 -10.36 -19.12 4.73
CA ASP A 69 -8.96 -19.43 5.07
C ASP A 69 -8.12 -18.15 5.23
N ALA A 70 -8.49 -17.09 4.50
CA ALA A 70 -7.81 -15.80 4.53
C ALA A 70 -8.78 -14.64 4.41
N MET A 71 -8.44 -13.51 5.03
CA MET A 71 -9.13 -12.24 4.90
C MET A 71 -8.17 -11.18 4.35
N LEU A 72 -8.47 -10.65 3.15
CA LEU A 72 -7.82 -9.46 2.61
C LEU A 72 -8.63 -8.22 2.98
N ASN A 73 -7.98 -7.30 3.67
CA ASN A 73 -8.52 -5.99 4.01
C ASN A 73 -8.15 -4.98 2.92
N ALA A 74 -9.15 -4.52 2.18
CA ALA A 74 -9.07 -3.45 1.18
C ALA A 74 -9.96 -2.25 1.57
N ALA A 75 -10.32 -2.15 2.86
CA ALA A 75 -11.02 -1.02 3.44
C ALA A 75 -10.02 0.05 3.90
N ASP A 76 -10.56 1.21 4.26
CA ASP A 76 -9.77 2.30 4.84
C ASP A 76 -9.04 1.85 6.12
N PRO A 77 -7.77 2.26 6.35
CA PRO A 77 -6.97 1.83 7.51
C PRO A 77 -7.59 2.11 8.88
N ARG A 78 -8.54 3.06 8.96
CA ARG A 78 -9.32 3.31 10.18
C ARG A 78 -10.11 2.07 10.65
N PHE A 79 -10.39 1.13 9.76
CA PHE A 79 -11.10 -0.11 10.07
C PHE A 79 -10.16 -1.30 10.31
N ASN A 80 -8.84 -1.10 10.26
CA ASN A 80 -7.89 -2.20 10.51
C ASN A 80 -8.12 -2.92 11.84
N PRO A 81 -8.30 -2.23 13.01
CA PRO A 81 -8.42 -2.91 14.28
C PRO A 81 -9.57 -3.94 14.33
N PRO A 82 -10.84 -3.63 14.00
CA PRO A 82 -11.90 -4.63 14.02
C PRO A 82 -11.71 -5.77 12.99
N LEU A 83 -11.12 -5.49 11.82
CA LEU A 83 -10.83 -6.50 10.81
C LEU A 83 -9.72 -7.45 11.27
N PHE A 84 -8.62 -6.91 11.78
CA PHE A 84 -7.50 -7.66 12.33
C PHE A 84 -7.92 -8.57 13.49
N GLU A 85 -8.72 -8.04 14.43
CA GLU A 85 -9.27 -8.81 15.55
C GLU A 85 -10.27 -9.88 15.10
N ALA A 86 -11.08 -9.62 14.08
CA ALA A 86 -12.03 -10.61 13.55
C ALA A 86 -11.31 -11.78 12.89
N ALA A 87 -10.26 -11.53 12.11
CA ALA A 87 -9.42 -12.57 11.53
C ALA A 87 -8.74 -13.42 12.62
N PHE A 88 -8.18 -12.77 13.64
CA PHE A 88 -7.61 -13.46 14.78
C PHE A 88 -8.63 -14.33 15.50
N GLU A 89 -9.83 -13.81 15.80
CA GLU A 89 -10.89 -14.57 16.47
C GLU A 89 -11.34 -15.79 15.66
N HIS A 90 -11.56 -15.60 14.35
CA HIS A 90 -11.94 -16.69 13.45
C HIS A 90 -10.82 -17.72 13.29
N GLY A 91 -9.56 -17.28 13.25
CA GLY A 91 -8.38 -18.12 13.08
C GLY A 91 -7.96 -18.31 11.63
N CYS A 92 -8.18 -17.30 10.79
CA CYS A 92 -7.69 -17.27 9.39
C CYS A 92 -6.48 -16.34 9.23
N THR A 93 -5.79 -16.48 8.10
CA THR A 93 -4.75 -15.53 7.70
C THR A 93 -5.34 -14.14 7.45
N TYR A 94 -4.66 -13.09 7.94
CA TYR A 94 -5.01 -11.70 7.70
C TYR A 94 -4.01 -11.07 6.74
N LEU A 95 -4.50 -10.24 5.80
CA LEU A 95 -3.68 -9.39 4.95
C LEU A 95 -4.28 -7.98 4.90
N ASP A 96 -3.44 -6.95 4.93
CA ASP A 96 -3.80 -5.57 4.58
C ASP A 96 -2.78 -4.95 3.62
N MET A 97 -3.14 -3.82 3.02
CA MET A 97 -2.30 -3.05 2.11
C MET A 97 -1.83 -1.72 2.72
N ALA A 98 -2.27 -1.44 3.94
CA ALA A 98 -1.81 -0.34 4.78
C ALA A 98 -2.01 -0.75 6.24
N MET A 99 -1.06 -0.42 7.12
CA MET A 99 -1.10 -0.77 8.53
C MET A 99 -2.06 0.13 9.33
N THR A 100 -2.23 -0.16 10.63
CA THR A 100 -2.96 0.75 11.53
C THR A 100 -2.30 2.12 11.59
N LEU A 101 -3.13 3.16 11.59
CA LEU A 101 -2.69 4.56 11.55
C LEU A 101 -1.86 4.94 12.77
N SER A 102 -0.98 5.90 12.58
CA SER A 102 -0.29 6.63 13.64
C SER A 102 -1.24 7.63 14.33
N ASP A 103 -0.84 8.13 15.48
CA ASP A 103 -1.56 9.18 16.19
C ASP A 103 -0.63 10.27 16.70
N ARG A 104 -1.21 11.39 17.14
CA ARG A 104 -0.46 12.52 17.70
C ARG A 104 0.07 12.27 19.13
N GLU A 105 -0.33 11.17 19.75
CA GLU A 105 0.09 10.76 21.10
C GLU A 105 1.38 9.93 21.07
N GLY A 106 1.85 9.54 19.87
CA GLY A 106 3.13 8.88 19.65
C GLY A 106 3.04 7.43 19.22
N THR A 107 1.82 6.92 18.93
CA THR A 107 1.63 5.64 18.25
C THR A 107 2.11 5.76 16.81
N LYS A 108 2.94 4.83 16.36
CA LYS A 108 3.39 4.76 14.97
C LYS A 108 2.51 3.83 14.14
N LEU A 109 2.60 3.96 12.83
CA LEU A 109 1.95 3.03 11.89
C LEU A 109 2.25 1.57 12.29
N GLY A 110 1.22 0.74 12.38
CA GLY A 110 1.32 -0.68 12.69
C GLY A 110 1.55 -1.03 14.17
N ASP A 111 1.78 -0.08 15.08
CA ASP A 111 2.08 -0.39 16.50
C ASP A 111 0.98 -1.26 17.14
N LEU A 112 -0.30 -1.03 16.83
CA LEU A 112 -1.41 -1.82 17.36
C LEU A 112 -1.38 -3.27 16.87
N GLN A 113 -0.95 -3.49 15.63
CA GLN A 113 -0.84 -4.83 15.05
C GLN A 113 0.38 -5.56 15.62
N PHE A 114 1.55 -4.92 15.64
CA PHE A 114 2.77 -5.51 16.19
C PHE A 114 2.69 -5.78 17.70
N ALA A 115 1.88 -5.03 18.45
CA ALA A 115 1.62 -5.33 19.86
C ALA A 115 0.97 -6.72 20.07
N GLN A 116 0.35 -7.31 19.05
CA GLN A 116 -0.28 -8.62 19.09
C GLN A 116 0.57 -9.74 18.43
N GLU A 117 1.78 -9.46 17.99
CA GLU A 117 2.65 -10.40 17.27
C GLU A 117 2.79 -11.74 18.00
N GLU A 118 3.07 -11.72 19.32
CA GLU A 118 3.21 -12.93 20.12
C GLU A 118 1.94 -13.78 20.14
N ALA A 119 0.76 -13.15 20.31
CA ALA A 119 -0.51 -13.85 20.34
C ALA A 119 -0.83 -14.53 18.98
N TRP A 120 -0.53 -13.88 17.87
CA TRP A 120 -0.66 -14.48 16.54
C TRP A 120 0.28 -15.66 16.35
N ARG A 121 1.53 -15.51 16.78
CA ARG A 121 2.57 -16.56 16.69
C ARG A 121 2.23 -17.76 17.53
N GLU A 122 1.76 -17.58 18.78
CA GLU A 122 1.36 -18.68 19.68
C GLU A 122 0.21 -19.51 19.11
N ARG A 123 -0.68 -18.89 18.32
CA ARG A 123 -1.78 -19.59 17.63
C ARG A 123 -1.37 -20.20 16.29
N GLY A 124 -0.14 -19.99 15.83
CA GLY A 124 0.31 -20.42 14.51
C GLY A 124 -0.41 -19.70 13.36
N LEU A 125 -0.95 -18.50 13.60
CA LEU A 125 -1.66 -17.69 12.63
C LEU A 125 -0.73 -16.64 12.02
N LEU A 126 -0.99 -16.26 10.77
CA LEU A 126 -0.26 -15.20 10.06
C LEU A 126 -1.14 -13.96 9.89
N ALA A 127 -0.58 -12.80 10.25
CA ALA A 127 -1.01 -11.51 9.75
C ALA A 127 0.11 -10.93 8.87
N LEU A 128 -0.11 -10.86 7.57
CA LEU A 128 0.77 -10.21 6.61
C LEU A 128 0.30 -8.76 6.46
N VAL A 129 1.07 -7.83 7.00
CA VAL A 129 0.73 -6.42 7.02
C VAL A 129 1.49 -5.64 5.96
N GLY A 130 0.83 -4.65 5.34
CA GLY A 130 1.46 -3.79 4.35
C GLY A 130 1.81 -4.51 3.04
N ILE A 131 0.88 -5.23 2.41
CA ILE A 131 1.12 -5.93 1.12
C ILE A 131 0.39 -5.25 -0.04
N GLY A 132 0.61 -3.93 -0.18
CA GLY A 132 0.24 -3.14 -1.35
C GLY A 132 1.40 -2.97 -2.33
N VAL A 133 1.47 -1.81 -2.98
CA VAL A 133 2.64 -1.44 -3.79
C VAL A 133 3.67 -0.77 -2.89
N GLU A 134 3.24 0.18 -2.13
CA GLU A 134 3.92 0.93 -1.07
C GLU A 134 2.90 1.16 0.06
N PRO A 135 3.07 0.47 1.17
CA PRO A 135 4.01 -0.63 1.47
C PRO A 135 3.68 -1.92 0.68
N GLY A 136 4.68 -2.78 0.49
CA GLY A 136 4.51 -4.13 -0.04
C GLY A 136 5.53 -4.51 -1.09
N LEU A 137 5.35 -4.13 -2.36
CA LEU A 137 6.32 -4.43 -3.42
C LEU A 137 7.67 -3.75 -3.15
N SER A 138 7.67 -2.51 -2.64
CA SER A 138 8.85 -1.78 -2.19
C SER A 138 9.64 -2.57 -1.13
N ASP A 139 8.94 -3.21 -0.21
CA ASP A 139 9.51 -4.05 0.85
C ASP A 139 10.11 -5.35 0.30
N VAL A 140 9.42 -5.97 -0.67
CA VAL A 140 9.95 -7.13 -1.40
C VAL A 140 11.24 -6.75 -2.16
N PHE A 141 11.32 -5.56 -2.75
CA PHE A 141 12.54 -5.06 -3.38
C PHE A 141 13.68 -4.87 -2.37
N ALA A 142 13.39 -4.33 -1.18
CA ALA A 142 14.38 -4.21 -0.12
C ALA A 142 14.92 -5.58 0.31
N ARG A 143 14.05 -6.59 0.45
CA ARG A 143 14.43 -7.98 0.75
C ARG A 143 15.29 -8.58 -0.36
N TYR A 144 14.88 -8.42 -1.63
CA TYR A 144 15.64 -8.90 -2.78
C TYR A 144 17.05 -8.29 -2.85
N ALA A 145 17.15 -6.97 -2.65
CA ALA A 145 18.44 -6.28 -2.62
C ALA A 145 19.36 -6.81 -1.53
N ALA A 146 18.83 -7.01 -0.33
CA ALA A 146 19.57 -7.55 0.79
C ALA A 146 20.07 -8.98 0.56
N ASP A 147 19.26 -9.83 -0.07
CA ASP A 147 19.63 -11.24 -0.30
C ASP A 147 20.60 -11.43 -1.46
N HIS A 148 20.53 -10.57 -2.51
CA HIS A 148 21.19 -10.85 -3.78
C HIS A 148 22.15 -9.79 -4.27
N LEU A 149 21.96 -8.52 -3.91
CA LEU A 149 22.69 -7.42 -4.54
C LEU A 149 23.74 -6.78 -3.66
N PHE A 150 23.53 -6.76 -2.34
CA PHE A 150 24.38 -6.03 -1.39
C PHE A 150 24.98 -6.96 -0.33
N SER A 151 26.23 -6.70 0.06
CA SER A 151 26.86 -7.30 1.23
C SER A 151 26.71 -6.43 2.48
N GLU A 152 26.55 -5.11 2.29
CA GLU A 152 26.25 -4.12 3.32
C GLU A 152 25.35 -3.06 2.73
N ILE A 153 24.29 -2.68 3.45
CA ILE A 153 23.32 -1.66 3.01
C ILE A 153 23.50 -0.40 3.86
N ASP A 154 23.81 0.71 3.20
CA ASP A 154 23.87 2.03 3.84
C ASP A 154 22.48 2.64 3.98
N GLU A 155 21.70 2.66 2.90
CA GLU A 155 20.33 3.16 2.92
C GLU A 155 19.41 2.30 2.07
N VAL A 156 18.20 2.04 2.59
CA VAL A 156 17.02 1.63 1.86
C VAL A 156 16.12 2.86 1.74
N GLY A 157 16.01 3.41 0.55
CA GLY A 157 15.21 4.59 0.29
C GLY A 157 14.09 4.29 -0.69
N VAL A 158 12.85 4.23 -0.22
CA VAL A 158 11.70 4.10 -1.13
C VAL A 158 11.49 5.43 -1.87
N ARG A 159 11.29 5.35 -3.18
CA ARG A 159 11.06 6.50 -4.06
C ARG A 159 9.89 6.18 -4.97
N ASP A 160 8.84 6.96 -4.83
CA ASP A 160 7.64 6.90 -5.67
C ASP A 160 7.47 8.19 -6.45
N GLY A 161 7.08 8.09 -7.71
CA GLY A 161 6.84 9.23 -8.59
C GLY A 161 6.00 8.87 -9.80
N ALA A 162 5.45 9.89 -10.44
CA ALA A 162 4.58 9.72 -11.60
C ALA A 162 4.66 10.93 -12.53
N ASP A 163 4.41 10.71 -13.82
CA ASP A 163 4.12 11.77 -14.79
C ASP A 163 2.63 11.81 -15.18
N LEU A 164 1.76 11.29 -14.32
CA LEU A 164 0.33 11.19 -14.54
C LEU A 164 -0.35 12.55 -14.72
N VAL A 165 -1.14 12.69 -15.78
CA VAL A 165 -1.95 13.87 -16.08
C VAL A 165 -3.42 13.49 -16.15
N VAL A 166 -4.28 14.23 -15.45
CA VAL A 166 -5.74 14.02 -15.46
C VAL A 166 -6.42 15.13 -16.25
N GLU A 167 -6.96 14.79 -17.42
CA GLU A 167 -7.60 15.75 -18.31
C GLU A 167 -8.86 16.35 -17.68
N GLY A 168 -9.00 17.69 -17.79
CA GLY A 168 -10.17 18.43 -17.33
C GLY A 168 -10.13 18.85 -15.86
N TYR A 169 -9.05 18.59 -15.16
CA TYR A 169 -8.81 19.04 -13.79
C TYR A 169 -7.52 19.83 -13.69
N THR A 170 -7.52 20.91 -12.93
CA THR A 170 -6.31 21.64 -12.53
C THR A 170 -5.62 20.95 -11.35
N PHE A 171 -6.36 20.23 -10.54
CA PHE A 171 -5.88 19.40 -9.46
C PHE A 171 -6.81 18.20 -9.32
N ALA A 172 -6.26 17.00 -9.37
CA ALA A 172 -6.98 15.76 -9.09
C ALA A 172 -6.04 14.78 -8.41
N PRO A 173 -6.44 14.16 -7.29
CA PRO A 173 -5.64 13.12 -6.67
C PRO A 173 -5.69 11.86 -7.55
N THR A 174 -4.55 11.18 -7.66
CA THR A 174 -4.46 9.88 -8.35
C THR A 174 -4.72 8.71 -7.41
N PHE A 175 -4.73 8.98 -6.11
CA PHE A 175 -5.06 8.06 -5.03
C PHE A 175 -6.00 8.73 -4.02
N SER A 176 -6.34 8.06 -2.91
CA SER A 176 -7.20 8.62 -1.86
C SER A 176 -6.62 9.91 -1.29
N ILE A 177 -7.25 11.04 -1.55
CA ILE A 177 -6.77 12.33 -0.99
C ILE A 177 -6.82 12.34 0.55
N TRP A 178 -7.73 11.60 1.16
CA TRP A 178 -7.80 11.48 2.60
C TRP A 178 -6.52 10.83 3.16
N THR A 179 -6.09 9.73 2.56
CA THR A 179 -4.86 9.00 2.90
C THR A 179 -3.62 9.85 2.58
N THR A 180 -3.57 10.47 1.40
CA THR A 180 -2.45 11.34 1.01
C THR A 180 -2.26 12.52 1.96
N ILE A 181 -3.35 13.12 2.47
CA ILE A 181 -3.26 14.17 3.50
C ILE A 181 -2.65 13.61 4.80
N GLU A 182 -3.05 12.41 5.20
CA GLU A 182 -2.51 11.76 6.40
C GLU A 182 -0.99 11.54 6.27
N GLU A 183 -0.57 10.85 5.24
CA GLU A 183 0.83 10.51 4.97
C GLU A 183 1.73 11.74 4.80
N CYS A 184 1.27 12.74 4.04
CA CYS A 184 2.09 13.89 3.68
C CYS A 184 2.17 14.98 4.75
N LEU A 185 1.17 15.11 5.64
CA LEU A 185 1.13 16.17 6.65
C LEU A 185 1.44 15.69 8.06
N ASN A 186 1.49 14.37 8.28
CA ASN A 186 2.06 13.83 9.51
C ASN A 186 3.60 13.97 9.50
N PRO A 187 4.24 14.03 10.67
CA PRO A 187 5.70 14.07 10.75
C PRO A 187 6.31 12.78 10.18
N PRO A 188 7.09 12.86 9.09
CA PRO A 188 7.76 11.70 8.51
C PRO A 188 8.63 10.96 9.52
N VAL A 189 8.54 9.65 9.53
CA VAL A 189 9.44 8.81 10.33
C VAL A 189 10.65 8.43 9.50
N ILE A 190 11.83 8.49 10.10
CA ILE A 190 13.08 7.99 9.56
C ILE A 190 13.65 6.97 10.56
N TRP A 191 14.29 5.93 10.04
CA TRP A 191 15.05 5.01 10.88
C TRP A 191 16.55 5.13 10.60
N GLU A 192 17.36 5.15 11.67
CA GLU A 192 18.82 5.09 11.57
C GLU A 192 19.39 4.13 12.62
N ARG A 193 20.37 3.32 12.20
CA ARG A 193 21.08 2.41 13.10
C ARG A 193 21.72 3.21 14.26
N GLY A 194 21.46 2.78 15.47
CA GLY A 194 21.98 3.42 16.68
C GLY A 194 21.15 4.60 17.22
N ARG A 195 20.25 5.16 16.40
CA ARG A 195 19.28 6.17 16.83
C ARG A 195 17.86 5.59 16.97
N GLY A 196 17.53 4.61 16.15
CA GLY A 196 16.19 4.06 16.04
C GLY A 196 15.28 4.97 15.21
N TRP A 197 13.98 4.85 15.40
CA TRP A 197 12.98 5.68 14.73
C TRP A 197 12.90 7.08 15.33
N TYR A 198 12.86 8.07 14.47
CA TYR A 198 12.65 9.47 14.84
C TYR A 198 11.86 10.20 13.76
N THR A 199 11.24 11.32 14.11
CA THR A 199 10.43 12.11 13.18
C THR A 199 11.19 13.34 12.69
N THR A 200 10.80 13.80 11.50
CA THR A 200 11.25 15.06 10.89
C THR A 200 10.07 15.94 10.54
N GLU A 201 10.33 17.15 10.03
CA GLU A 201 9.26 18.01 9.52
C GLU A 201 8.72 17.44 8.19
N PRO A 202 7.42 17.57 7.93
CA PRO A 202 6.83 17.23 6.64
C PRO A 202 7.56 17.88 5.46
N PHE A 203 7.72 17.12 4.38
CA PHE A 203 8.44 17.54 3.17
C PHE A 203 9.93 17.87 3.40
N SER A 204 10.55 17.29 4.41
CA SER A 204 11.98 17.44 4.69
C SER A 204 12.86 16.69 3.68
N GLU A 205 14.15 17.03 3.66
CA GLU A 205 15.20 16.43 2.84
C GLU A 205 14.82 16.30 1.35
N PRO A 206 14.44 17.41 0.67
CA PRO A 206 14.08 17.36 -0.74
C PRO A 206 15.28 16.91 -1.58
N GLU A 207 15.00 16.08 -2.59
CA GLU A 207 15.97 15.63 -3.59
C GLU A 207 15.29 15.49 -4.95
N VAL A 208 16.05 15.61 -6.02
CA VAL A 208 15.56 15.30 -7.37
C VAL A 208 16.00 13.87 -7.69
N PHE A 209 15.02 12.99 -7.89
CA PHE A 209 15.25 11.61 -8.27
C PHE A 209 14.91 11.39 -9.75
N GLU A 210 15.78 10.68 -10.46
CA GLU A 210 15.60 10.35 -11.89
C GLU A 210 14.84 9.04 -12.00
N PHE A 211 13.54 9.12 -12.33
CA PHE A 211 12.69 7.96 -12.52
C PHE A 211 12.89 7.35 -13.91
N PRO A 212 12.86 6.01 -14.03
CA PRO A 212 13.07 5.29 -15.28
C PRO A 212 11.90 5.41 -16.26
N GLU A 213 12.02 4.72 -17.40
CA GLU A 213 11.00 4.55 -18.44
C GLU A 213 10.50 5.87 -19.07
N GLY A 214 11.26 6.97 -18.91
CA GLY A 214 10.92 8.27 -19.49
C GLY A 214 10.07 9.17 -18.58
N ILE A 215 9.76 8.76 -17.36
CA ILE A 215 9.11 9.60 -16.34
C ILE A 215 10.01 10.80 -16.01
N GLY A 216 11.33 10.56 -15.85
CA GLY A 216 12.35 11.62 -15.71
C GLY A 216 12.51 12.17 -14.28
N PRO A 217 13.12 13.35 -14.15
CA PRO A 217 13.48 13.92 -12.84
C PRO A 217 12.27 14.50 -12.12
N ILE A 218 12.03 14.05 -10.87
CA ILE A 218 10.97 14.56 -10.00
C ILE A 218 11.56 14.89 -8.63
N GLU A 219 11.15 16.02 -8.05
CA GLU A 219 11.49 16.36 -6.67
C GLU A 219 10.71 15.47 -5.71
N CYS A 220 11.45 14.72 -4.87
CA CYS A 220 10.94 13.83 -3.86
C CYS A 220 11.20 14.40 -2.45
N VAL A 221 10.26 14.23 -1.54
CA VAL A 221 10.31 14.74 -0.16
C VAL A 221 9.91 13.65 0.84
N ASN A 222 10.45 13.69 2.05
CA ASN A 222 10.05 12.77 3.10
C ASN A 222 8.57 12.94 3.45
N VAL A 223 7.87 11.81 3.56
CA VAL A 223 6.51 11.69 4.09
C VAL A 223 6.45 10.53 5.10
N GLU A 224 5.39 10.44 5.91
CA GLU A 224 5.19 9.29 6.79
C GLU A 224 4.79 8.08 5.94
N HIS A 225 5.49 6.94 6.13
CA HIS A 225 5.14 5.71 5.42
C HIS A 225 5.62 4.45 6.14
N GLU A 226 4.98 3.33 5.86
CA GLU A 226 5.09 2.07 6.59
C GLU A 226 6.44 1.38 6.43
N GLU A 227 7.09 1.45 5.28
CA GLU A 227 8.38 0.77 5.00
C GLU A 227 9.46 1.16 5.99
N VAL A 228 9.43 2.42 6.44
CA VAL A 228 10.38 2.89 7.46
C VAL A 228 10.23 2.13 8.78
N LEU A 229 9.03 1.60 9.05
CA LEU A 229 8.73 0.82 10.24
C LEU A 229 8.83 -0.69 10.02
N LEU A 230 8.74 -1.14 8.76
CA LEU A 230 8.81 -2.54 8.36
C LEU A 230 10.25 -2.99 8.05
N VAL A 231 10.91 -2.36 7.09
CA VAL A 231 12.24 -2.75 6.58
C VAL A 231 13.25 -3.04 7.69
N PRO A 232 13.44 -2.18 8.73
CA PRO A 232 14.47 -2.40 9.74
C PRO A 232 14.22 -3.62 10.64
N ARG A 233 13.07 -4.24 10.58
CA ARG A 233 12.72 -5.44 11.35
C ARG A 233 13.34 -6.70 10.76
N TRP A 234 13.51 -6.74 9.44
CA TRP A 234 13.95 -7.93 8.71
C TRP A 234 15.13 -7.71 7.76
N VAL A 235 15.44 -6.46 7.42
CA VAL A 235 16.57 -6.10 6.55
C VAL A 235 17.63 -5.37 7.37
N ASP A 236 18.86 -5.89 7.34
CA ASP A 236 19.99 -5.26 8.02
C ASP A 236 20.54 -4.11 7.18
N CYS A 237 20.29 -2.87 7.61
CA CYS A 237 20.67 -1.64 6.91
C CYS A 237 21.07 -0.56 7.92
N ASN A 238 21.60 0.58 7.45
CA ASN A 238 22.02 1.67 8.33
C ASN A 238 20.97 2.80 8.39
N ARG A 239 20.18 2.97 7.33
CA ARG A 239 19.13 3.98 7.26
C ARG A 239 17.95 3.50 6.42
N VAL A 240 16.73 3.96 6.76
CA VAL A 240 15.52 3.77 5.94
C VAL A 240 14.77 5.09 5.83
N THR A 241 14.40 5.44 4.61
CA THR A 241 13.60 6.64 4.27
C THR A 241 12.50 6.29 3.27
N PHE A 242 11.43 7.06 3.31
CA PHE A 242 10.43 7.08 2.24
C PHE A 242 10.27 8.50 1.70
N LYS A 243 10.34 8.69 0.39
CA LYS A 243 10.15 9.99 -0.25
C LYS A 243 9.17 9.91 -1.41
N TYR A 244 8.21 10.80 -1.39
CA TYR A 244 7.19 10.93 -2.40
C TYR A 244 7.56 11.99 -3.45
N GLY A 245 7.48 11.64 -4.72
CA GLY A 245 7.59 12.53 -5.87
C GLY A 245 6.27 13.23 -6.17
N LEU A 246 5.89 14.19 -5.32
CA LEU A 246 4.60 14.89 -5.41
C LEU A 246 4.60 16.06 -6.39
N GLY A 247 5.77 16.66 -6.61
CA GLY A 247 5.90 17.93 -7.34
C GLY A 247 5.46 19.15 -6.53
N GLU A 248 5.98 20.31 -6.90
CA GLU A 248 5.81 21.58 -6.15
C GLU A 248 4.33 21.99 -6.03
N GLU A 249 3.55 21.85 -7.11
CA GLU A 249 2.13 22.27 -7.12
C GLU A 249 1.29 21.47 -6.13
N PHE A 250 1.51 20.15 -6.06
CA PHE A 250 0.79 19.28 -5.13
C PHE A 250 1.15 19.58 -3.66
N ILE A 251 2.45 19.77 -3.39
CA ILE A 251 2.96 20.15 -2.07
C ILE A 251 2.36 21.48 -1.62
N ASP A 252 2.24 22.47 -2.50
CA ASP A 252 1.68 23.78 -2.18
C ASP A 252 0.17 23.70 -1.87
N VAL A 253 -0.57 22.81 -2.56
CA VAL A 253 -1.98 22.53 -2.23
C VAL A 253 -2.08 21.94 -0.82
N LEU A 254 -1.29 20.93 -0.49
CA LEU A 254 -1.30 20.30 0.85
C LEU A 254 -0.93 21.30 1.96
N ARG A 255 0.11 22.12 1.76
CA ARG A 255 0.48 23.19 2.67
C ARG A 255 -0.65 24.21 2.85
N THR A 256 -1.41 24.51 1.80
CA THR A 256 -2.55 25.41 1.87
C THR A 256 -3.70 24.82 2.67
N LEU A 257 -4.03 23.55 2.45
CA LEU A 257 -5.03 22.84 3.25
C LEU A 257 -4.66 22.85 4.73
N HIS A 258 -3.40 22.57 5.06
CA HIS A 258 -2.89 22.61 6.44
C HIS A 258 -3.01 24.00 7.07
N LYS A 259 -2.58 25.05 6.37
CA LYS A 259 -2.70 26.46 6.85
C LYS A 259 -4.14 26.87 7.13
N LEU A 260 -5.10 26.29 6.42
CA LEU A 260 -6.52 26.56 6.59
C LEU A 260 -7.19 25.64 7.62
N GLY A 261 -6.48 24.63 8.15
CA GLY A 261 -7.02 23.59 9.04
C GLY A 261 -7.99 22.64 8.33
N LEU A 262 -7.90 22.55 7.00
CA LEU A 262 -8.76 21.68 6.19
C LEU A 262 -8.26 20.22 6.16
N ASP A 263 -7.09 19.95 6.71
CA ASP A 263 -6.53 18.62 6.97
C ASP A 263 -7.03 17.98 8.27
N SER A 264 -7.75 18.74 9.11
CA SER A 264 -8.21 18.27 10.42
C SER A 264 -9.32 17.22 10.30
N THR A 265 -9.20 16.18 11.13
CA THR A 265 -10.25 15.16 11.36
C THR A 265 -11.18 15.54 12.52
N GLU A 266 -10.83 16.57 13.32
CA GLU A 266 -11.66 17.08 14.41
C GLU A 266 -12.91 17.78 13.85
N PRO A 267 -14.13 17.37 14.24
CA PRO A 267 -15.34 17.97 13.70
C PRO A 267 -15.49 19.45 14.08
N VAL A 268 -15.90 20.26 13.12
CA VAL A 268 -16.29 21.65 13.31
C VAL A 268 -17.79 21.82 13.05
N SER A 269 -18.47 22.67 13.82
CA SER A 269 -19.91 22.89 13.65
C SER A 269 -20.17 23.83 12.47
N VAL A 270 -20.85 23.35 11.43
CA VAL A 270 -21.26 24.12 10.25
C VAL A 270 -22.78 24.09 10.12
N ARG A 271 -23.42 25.21 10.43
CA ARG A 271 -24.89 25.35 10.33
C ARG A 271 -25.68 24.28 11.09
N GLY A 272 -25.12 23.78 12.22
CA GLY A 272 -25.76 22.79 13.08
C GLY A 272 -25.47 21.33 12.72
N ALA A 273 -24.60 21.07 11.75
CA ALA A 273 -24.01 19.77 11.50
C ALA A 273 -22.53 19.79 11.93
N ASP A 274 -22.07 18.73 12.57
CA ASP A 274 -20.66 18.54 12.90
C ASP A 274 -19.99 17.80 11.75
N VAL A 275 -18.96 18.42 11.13
CA VAL A 275 -18.31 17.94 9.92
C VAL A 275 -16.79 18.01 10.11
N ALA A 276 -16.07 16.93 9.83
CA ALA A 276 -14.63 16.96 9.77
C ALA A 276 -14.16 17.71 8.50
N PRO A 277 -13.29 18.72 8.61
CA PRO A 277 -12.83 19.48 7.43
C PRO A 277 -12.21 18.62 6.34
N ARG A 278 -11.40 17.62 6.70
CA ARG A 278 -10.77 16.68 5.77
C ARG A 278 -11.80 15.90 4.93
N ASP A 279 -12.92 15.49 5.54
CA ASP A 279 -13.98 14.78 4.83
C ASP A 279 -14.65 15.66 3.76
N VAL A 280 -14.74 16.98 4.01
CA VAL A 280 -15.24 17.93 3.02
C VAL A 280 -14.27 18.07 1.85
N VAL A 281 -12.97 18.12 2.10
CA VAL A 281 -11.94 18.15 1.05
C VAL A 281 -12.05 16.88 0.21
N ALA A 282 -12.10 15.72 0.83
CA ALA A 282 -12.22 14.44 0.14
C ALA A 282 -13.50 14.35 -0.70
N ALA A 283 -14.62 14.82 -0.17
CA ALA A 283 -15.91 14.81 -0.88
C ALA A 283 -15.99 15.85 -2.03
N ALA A 284 -15.18 16.91 -1.99
CA ALA A 284 -15.16 17.95 -3.01
C ALA A 284 -14.30 17.59 -4.23
N LEU A 285 -13.40 16.64 -4.09
CA LEU A 285 -12.50 16.18 -5.17
C LEU A 285 -13.10 14.99 -5.92
N PRO A 286 -12.69 14.77 -7.18
CA PRO A 286 -13.14 13.60 -7.92
C PRO A 286 -12.60 12.31 -7.27
N ASP A 287 -13.42 11.24 -7.34
CA ASP A 287 -12.99 9.90 -6.92
C ASP A 287 -11.90 9.38 -7.88
N PRO A 288 -10.67 9.12 -7.40
CA PRO A 288 -9.56 8.64 -8.23
C PRO A 288 -9.88 7.38 -9.03
N ALA A 289 -10.72 6.48 -8.48
CA ALA A 289 -11.11 5.25 -9.16
C ALA A 289 -11.90 5.49 -10.46
N THR A 290 -12.47 6.69 -10.62
CA THR A 290 -13.27 7.07 -11.80
C THR A 290 -12.49 7.87 -12.84
N LEU A 291 -11.23 8.16 -12.62
CA LEU A 291 -10.43 9.05 -13.46
C LEU A 291 -9.65 8.34 -14.56
N GLY A 292 -9.60 7.01 -14.56
CA GLY A 292 -8.74 6.24 -15.44
C GLY A 292 -8.86 6.58 -16.93
N ASP A 293 -10.09 6.78 -17.44
CA ASP A 293 -10.33 7.14 -18.84
C ASP A 293 -9.88 8.56 -19.22
N ARG A 294 -9.52 9.38 -18.23
CA ARG A 294 -9.05 10.76 -18.40
C ARG A 294 -7.60 10.94 -17.99
N MET A 295 -6.96 9.85 -17.61
CA MET A 295 -5.58 9.86 -17.11
C MET A 295 -4.65 9.31 -18.19
N THR A 296 -3.52 9.96 -18.37
CA THR A 296 -2.41 9.52 -19.23
C THR A 296 -1.10 9.60 -18.44
N GLY A 297 -0.08 8.88 -18.90
CA GLY A 297 1.21 8.82 -18.24
C GLY A 297 1.38 7.56 -17.40
N MET A 298 2.44 7.53 -16.60
CA MET A 298 2.90 6.36 -15.87
C MET A 298 3.09 6.67 -14.39
N THR A 299 2.94 5.64 -13.55
CA THR A 299 3.36 5.66 -12.14
C THR A 299 4.53 4.70 -11.96
N CYS A 300 5.48 5.08 -11.12
CA CYS A 300 6.66 4.30 -10.77
C CYS A 300 6.82 4.24 -9.27
N ALA A 301 6.80 3.03 -8.73
CA ALA A 301 7.03 2.75 -7.32
C ALA A 301 8.30 1.89 -7.20
N GLY A 302 9.19 2.18 -6.24
CA GLY A 302 10.41 1.39 -6.13
C GLY A 302 11.29 1.72 -4.95
N THR A 303 12.35 0.93 -4.81
CA THR A 303 13.26 0.99 -3.69
C THR A 303 14.68 1.22 -4.20
N PHE A 304 15.24 2.36 -3.83
CA PHE A 304 16.62 2.73 -4.10
C PHE A 304 17.51 2.29 -2.93
N VAL A 305 18.41 1.36 -3.20
CA VAL A 305 19.32 0.81 -2.20
C VAL A 305 20.72 1.25 -2.51
N THR A 306 21.41 1.76 -1.50
CA THR A 306 22.85 2.13 -1.59
C THR A 306 23.67 1.38 -0.57
N GLY A 307 24.95 1.15 -0.88
CA GLY A 307 25.86 0.44 0.01
C GLY A 307 27.01 -0.25 -0.73
N THR A 308 27.48 -1.36 -0.18
CA THR A 308 28.51 -2.20 -0.79
C THR A 308 27.86 -3.40 -1.48
N GLY A 309 28.05 -3.52 -2.78
CA GLY A 309 27.60 -4.67 -3.55
C GLY A 309 28.26 -5.99 -3.15
N THR A 310 27.69 -7.11 -3.58
CA THR A 310 28.26 -8.45 -3.34
C THR A 310 29.65 -8.64 -3.99
N ASP A 311 30.03 -7.78 -4.95
CA ASP A 311 31.37 -7.71 -5.56
C ASP A 311 32.38 -6.86 -4.75
N GLY A 312 31.95 -6.29 -3.62
CA GLY A 312 32.77 -5.47 -2.72
C GLY A 312 32.95 -4.03 -3.16
N LYS A 313 32.18 -3.54 -4.14
CA LYS A 313 32.25 -2.15 -4.62
C LYS A 313 31.07 -1.31 -4.16
N PRO A 314 31.22 0.02 -4.06
CA PRO A 314 30.08 0.91 -3.89
C PRO A 314 29.03 0.63 -4.99
N ARG A 315 27.76 0.59 -4.60
CA ARG A 315 26.64 0.30 -5.49
C ARG A 315 25.41 1.11 -5.11
N GLY A 316 24.69 1.61 -6.11
CA GLY A 316 23.37 2.18 -5.99
C GLY A 316 22.44 1.51 -7.01
N THR A 317 21.37 0.88 -6.54
CA THR A 317 20.44 0.15 -7.41
C THR A 317 19.01 0.57 -7.08
N TYR A 318 18.24 0.94 -8.11
CA TYR A 318 16.81 1.18 -8.01
C TYR A 318 16.05 -0.01 -8.59
N LEU A 319 15.35 -0.75 -7.73
CA LEU A 319 14.39 -1.77 -8.13
C LEU A 319 13.02 -1.11 -8.20
N TYR A 320 12.31 -1.28 -9.31
CA TYR A 320 11.11 -0.50 -9.57
C TYR A 320 10.04 -1.27 -10.35
N HIS A 321 8.82 -0.81 -10.25
CA HIS A 321 7.70 -1.26 -11.05
C HIS A 321 6.99 -0.05 -11.65
N VAL A 322 6.82 -0.04 -12.96
CA VAL A 322 6.13 1.01 -13.72
C VAL A 322 4.82 0.47 -14.26
N VAL A 323 3.77 1.27 -14.16
CA VAL A 323 2.47 0.98 -14.78
C VAL A 323 2.02 2.16 -15.63
N ASP A 324 1.83 1.93 -16.93
CA ASP A 324 1.22 2.86 -17.87
C ASP A 324 -0.30 2.85 -17.73
N ASN A 325 -0.92 4.03 -17.58
CA ASN A 325 -2.34 4.13 -17.33
C ASN A 325 -3.20 3.67 -18.52
N GLU A 326 -2.80 4.01 -19.74
CA GLU A 326 -3.57 3.63 -20.93
C GLU A 326 -3.54 2.10 -21.14
N GLN A 327 -2.40 1.47 -20.82
CA GLN A 327 -2.29 0.02 -20.84
C GLN A 327 -3.11 -0.63 -19.73
N ALA A 328 -3.05 -0.10 -18.50
CA ALA A 328 -3.80 -0.59 -17.36
C ALA A 328 -5.32 -0.54 -17.61
N MET A 329 -5.81 0.58 -18.14
CA MET A 329 -7.20 0.75 -18.53
C MET A 329 -7.63 -0.21 -19.64
N ARG A 330 -6.80 -0.40 -20.66
CA ARG A 330 -7.09 -1.31 -21.78
C ARG A 330 -7.15 -2.77 -21.35
N ASP A 331 -6.21 -3.19 -20.49
CA ASP A 331 -6.00 -4.60 -20.15
C ASP A 331 -6.86 -5.05 -18.95
N TYR A 332 -7.12 -4.15 -17.99
CA TYR A 332 -7.81 -4.46 -16.73
C TYR A 332 -9.02 -3.57 -16.45
N GLY A 333 -9.16 -2.42 -17.12
CA GLY A 333 -10.23 -1.46 -16.87
C GLY A 333 -10.07 -0.68 -15.57
N HIS A 334 -8.85 -0.61 -15.03
CA HIS A 334 -8.51 0.12 -13.81
C HIS A 334 -7.33 1.04 -14.04
N GLN A 335 -7.33 2.21 -13.40
CA GLN A 335 -6.24 3.18 -13.51
C GLN A 335 -4.93 2.66 -12.88
N ALA A 336 -3.80 3.23 -13.32
CA ALA A 336 -2.45 2.73 -13.06
C ALA A 336 -2.15 2.51 -11.59
N VAL A 337 -2.36 3.50 -10.72
CA VAL A 337 -2.02 3.42 -9.28
C VAL A 337 -2.84 2.33 -8.57
N VAL A 338 -4.13 2.25 -8.89
CA VAL A 338 -5.05 1.26 -8.32
C VAL A 338 -4.68 -0.16 -8.75
N LEU A 339 -4.34 -0.34 -10.04
CA LEU A 339 -3.92 -1.65 -10.55
C LEU A 339 -2.56 -2.06 -10.00
N GLN A 340 -1.60 -1.14 -9.92
CA GLN A 340 -0.27 -1.37 -9.37
C GLN A 340 -0.35 -1.90 -7.92
N THR A 341 -1.23 -1.31 -7.12
CA THR A 341 -1.49 -1.78 -5.75
C THR A 341 -2.12 -3.17 -5.74
N ALA A 342 -3.09 -3.44 -6.62
CA ALA A 342 -3.91 -4.65 -6.60
C ALA A 342 -3.17 -5.94 -6.96
N PHE A 343 -2.09 -5.89 -7.73
CA PHE A 343 -1.30 -7.07 -8.07
C PHE A 343 -0.74 -7.75 -6.81
N ASN A 344 -0.18 -6.98 -5.91
CA ASN A 344 0.66 -7.46 -4.82
C ASN A 344 -0.07 -8.34 -3.79
N PRO A 345 -1.26 -7.97 -3.27
CA PRO A 345 -2.01 -8.83 -2.37
C PRO A 345 -2.50 -10.11 -3.05
N VAL A 346 -2.75 -10.09 -4.37
CA VAL A 346 -3.15 -11.30 -5.11
C VAL A 346 -1.97 -12.26 -5.28
N VAL A 347 -0.78 -11.74 -5.62
CA VAL A 347 0.46 -12.52 -5.68
C VAL A 347 0.78 -13.14 -4.30
N ALA A 348 0.68 -12.36 -3.22
CA ALA A 348 0.91 -12.85 -1.88
C ALA A 348 -0.09 -13.95 -1.48
N LEU A 349 -1.38 -13.78 -1.79
CA LEU A 349 -2.40 -14.81 -1.54
C LEU A 349 -2.10 -16.10 -2.29
N GLU A 350 -1.64 -16.04 -3.56
CA GLU A 350 -1.25 -17.23 -4.32
C GLU A 350 -0.04 -17.93 -3.69
N LEU A 351 1.01 -17.18 -3.33
CA LEU A 351 2.20 -17.74 -2.67
C LEU A 351 1.88 -18.38 -1.31
N LEU A 352 0.96 -17.80 -0.54
CA LEU A 352 0.49 -18.38 0.71
C LEU A 352 -0.35 -19.64 0.48
N ALA A 353 -1.26 -19.63 -0.50
CA ALA A 353 -2.09 -20.77 -0.85
C ALA A 353 -1.27 -21.96 -1.37
N GLU A 354 -0.21 -21.69 -2.14
CA GLU A 354 0.71 -22.70 -2.67
C GLU A 354 1.77 -23.14 -1.64
N GLY A 355 1.88 -22.46 -0.49
CA GLY A 355 2.84 -22.73 0.56
C GLY A 355 4.28 -22.30 0.25
N ALA A 356 4.48 -21.47 -0.78
CA ALA A 356 5.78 -20.86 -1.09
C ALA A 356 6.17 -19.80 -0.04
N TRP A 357 5.17 -19.06 0.47
CA TRP A 357 5.30 -18.23 1.66
C TRP A 357 4.64 -18.92 2.85
N GLN A 358 5.33 -18.99 3.98
CA GLN A 358 4.84 -19.56 5.23
C GLN A 358 5.37 -18.75 6.41
N GLY A 359 4.52 -18.49 7.40
CA GLY A 359 4.91 -17.73 8.58
C GLY A 359 3.83 -17.76 9.65
N SER A 360 4.15 -17.24 10.83
CA SER A 360 3.22 -17.00 11.91
C SER A 360 3.64 -15.76 12.71
N GLY A 361 2.68 -15.05 13.27
CA GLY A 361 2.89 -13.75 13.90
C GLY A 361 2.37 -12.62 13.03
N VAL A 362 2.83 -11.41 13.29
CA VAL A 362 2.58 -10.21 12.48
C VAL A 362 3.85 -9.91 11.69
N LEU A 363 3.80 -10.11 10.39
CA LEU A 363 4.98 -10.06 9.51
C LEU A 363 4.74 -9.07 8.37
N GLY A 364 5.79 -8.35 7.97
CA GLY A 364 5.85 -7.62 6.72
C GLY A 364 6.33 -8.50 5.56
N PRO A 365 6.23 -8.04 4.30
CA PRO A 365 6.71 -8.78 3.13
C PRO A 365 8.19 -9.14 3.18
N GLU A 366 9.02 -8.32 3.83
CA GLU A 366 10.47 -8.54 3.99
C GLU A 366 10.83 -9.77 4.83
N ALA A 367 9.88 -10.32 5.57
CA ALA A 367 10.07 -11.55 6.33
C ALA A 367 10.13 -12.80 5.43
N PHE A 368 9.79 -12.66 4.13
CA PHE A 368 9.66 -13.75 3.18
C PHE A 368 10.70 -13.67 2.06
N PRO A 369 11.00 -14.80 1.38
CA PRO A 369 11.85 -14.79 0.19
C PRO A 369 11.23 -13.91 -0.91
N ALA A 370 12.01 -13.01 -1.49
CA ALA A 370 11.53 -12.08 -2.51
C ALA A 370 11.41 -12.72 -3.90
N GLU A 371 12.30 -13.66 -4.26
CA GLU A 371 12.37 -14.25 -5.60
C GLU A 371 11.05 -14.88 -6.06
N PRO A 372 10.36 -15.74 -5.27
CA PRO A 372 9.10 -16.32 -5.72
C PRO A 372 8.02 -15.27 -5.98
N PHE A 373 8.05 -14.16 -5.23
CA PHE A 373 7.12 -13.05 -5.43
C PHE A 373 7.38 -12.33 -6.75
N LEU A 374 8.63 -11.98 -7.02
CA LEU A 374 9.02 -11.25 -8.23
C LEU A 374 8.85 -12.10 -9.50
N GLU A 375 9.13 -13.40 -9.42
CA GLU A 375 8.88 -14.36 -10.51
C GLU A 375 7.37 -14.44 -10.79
N LEU A 376 6.55 -14.60 -9.76
CA LEU A 376 5.11 -14.70 -9.92
C LEU A 376 4.49 -13.38 -10.39
N LEU A 377 4.97 -12.23 -9.91
CA LEU A 377 4.55 -10.92 -10.38
C LEU A 377 4.82 -10.73 -11.88
N ALA A 378 5.96 -11.21 -12.36
CA ALA A 378 6.28 -11.22 -13.80
C ALA A 378 5.32 -12.14 -14.60
N ASP A 379 4.92 -13.29 -14.05
CA ASP A 379 3.92 -14.19 -14.65
C ASP A 379 2.51 -13.55 -14.69
N TYR A 380 2.23 -12.61 -13.80
CA TYR A 380 1.01 -11.78 -13.85
C TYR A 380 1.05 -10.73 -14.97
N GLY A 381 2.20 -10.57 -15.64
CA GLY A 381 2.42 -9.56 -16.68
C GLY A 381 2.82 -8.19 -16.12
N ALA A 382 3.28 -8.14 -14.88
CA ALA A 382 3.72 -6.94 -14.18
C ALA A 382 5.21 -7.06 -13.74
N PRO A 383 6.17 -7.21 -14.70
CA PRO A 383 7.57 -7.41 -14.36
C PRO A 383 8.18 -6.14 -13.72
N HIS A 384 9.09 -6.35 -12.77
CA HIS A 384 9.88 -5.27 -12.21
C HIS A 384 11.07 -4.92 -13.10
N GLY A 385 11.59 -3.70 -12.95
CA GLY A 385 12.81 -3.21 -13.57
C GLY A 385 13.94 -3.04 -12.53
N VAL A 386 15.16 -2.93 -13.04
CA VAL A 386 16.37 -2.66 -12.25
C VAL A 386 17.19 -1.60 -12.96
N ALA A 387 17.53 -0.51 -12.26
CA ALA A 387 18.40 0.54 -12.77
C ALA A 387 19.59 0.74 -11.82
N GLU A 388 20.79 0.75 -12.37
CA GLU A 388 22.01 1.09 -11.60
C GLU A 388 22.22 2.59 -11.63
N HIS A 389 22.55 3.17 -10.48
CA HIS A 389 22.86 4.58 -10.31
C HIS A 389 24.32 4.75 -9.87
N ASP A 390 24.95 5.81 -10.36
CA ASP A 390 26.29 6.20 -9.90
C ASP A 390 26.21 6.67 -8.45
N THR A 391 27.04 6.10 -7.55
CA THR A 391 27.09 6.37 -6.10
C THR A 391 28.29 7.21 -5.73
#